data_9fa2a4847977541e684ce83e8d27b859
#
_entry.id   9fa2a4847977541e684ce83e8d27b859
#
_cell.length_a   1.000
_cell.length_b   1.000
_cell.length_c   1.000
_cell.angle_alpha   90.00
_cell.angle_beta   90.00
_cell.angle_gamma   90.00
#
_symmetry.space_group_name_H-M   'P 1'
#
loop_
_entity.id
_entity.type
_entity.pdbx_description
1 polymer ?
#
loop_
_entity_poly.entity_id
_entity_poly.type
_entity_poly.pdbx_seq_one_letter_code
_entity_poly.pdbx_strand_id
1 'polypeptide(L)'
;MFDLEEKISEWRRQMLAAGIKSPVPLEELEAHLREDIEQQARAGIEVSRAFEMAVRQVGNPVELRKEFVKTGTQRWLMLRKLKGFLLGAGEIPLPALNNFEPAARRTLELAPEEARHFNHNFVGTEHLLLGLMRSDSKSLSKVLRTLGADNEAVRLEIGRMVTAGAVAGAPTPVPFTPRARRALQLAAREASSMNERHVKAEHVFLGLVREGGGVAAMVLRTLGVRLESARAEILKELSRHRGAV
;
A
#
# COMPACT_ATOMS: atom_id res chain seq x y z
N MET A 1 22.18 6.97 23.26
CA MET A 1 22.12 7.13 21.80
C MET A 1 20.67 6.99 21.42
N PHE A 2 20.08 7.91 20.66
CA PHE A 2 18.67 7.84 20.26
C PHE A 2 18.50 6.72 19.21
N ASP A 3 17.69 5.72 19.53
CA ASP A 3 17.35 4.63 18.61
C ASP A 3 15.92 4.84 18.10
N LEU A 4 15.80 5.20 16.83
CA LEU A 4 14.51 5.49 16.19
C LEU A 4 13.60 4.25 16.13
N GLU A 5 14.18 3.08 15.86
CA GLU A 5 13.39 1.84 15.73
C GLU A 5 12.84 1.38 17.07
N GLU A 6 13.63 1.52 18.14
CA GLU A 6 13.17 1.26 19.50
C GLU A 6 12.02 2.19 19.90
N LYS A 7 12.13 3.50 19.57
CA LYS A 7 11.09 4.49 19.85
C LYS A 7 9.82 4.28 19.04
N ILE A 8 9.91 3.89 17.78
CA ILE A 8 8.75 3.51 16.97
C ILE A 8 8.09 2.24 17.52
N SER A 9 8.87 1.26 17.94
CA SER A 9 8.36 0.03 18.56
C SER A 9 7.65 0.29 19.89
N GLU A 10 8.15 1.22 20.71
CA GLU A 10 7.54 1.66 21.95
C GLU A 10 6.21 2.39 21.67
N TRP A 11 6.20 3.32 20.73
CA TRP A 11 5.00 4.02 20.29
C TRP A 11 3.93 3.04 19.76
N ARG A 12 4.32 2.05 18.94
CA ARG A 12 3.43 0.99 18.45
C ARG A 12 2.78 0.20 19.59
N ARG A 13 3.56 -0.16 20.60
CA ARG A 13 3.02 -0.85 21.81
C ARG A 13 1.99 0.01 22.54
N GLN A 14 2.23 1.31 22.67
CA GLN A 14 1.29 2.25 23.30
C GLN A 14 -0.02 2.35 22.50
N MET A 15 0.03 2.40 21.17
CA MET A 15 -1.14 2.40 20.31
C MET A 15 -1.96 1.11 20.44
N LEU A 16 -1.30 -0.06 20.48
CA LEU A 16 -1.94 -1.35 20.69
C LEU A 16 -2.60 -1.44 22.08
N ALA A 17 -1.91 -0.99 23.13
CA ALA A 17 -2.44 -0.94 24.50
C ALA A 17 -3.67 -0.02 24.61
N ALA A 18 -3.71 1.06 23.85
CA ALA A 18 -4.88 1.94 23.76
C ALA A 18 -6.06 1.32 22.98
N GLY A 19 -5.91 0.11 22.44
CA GLY A 19 -6.97 -0.63 21.75
C GLY A 19 -7.14 -0.28 20.27
N ILE A 20 -6.12 0.32 19.65
CA ILE A 20 -6.00 0.46 18.18
C ILE A 20 -5.50 -0.90 17.67
N LYS A 21 -6.42 -1.84 17.48
CA LYS A 21 -6.11 -3.28 17.27
C LYS A 21 -6.18 -3.75 15.82
N SER A 22 -6.44 -2.89 14.86
CA SER A 22 -6.46 -3.34 13.47
C SER A 22 -5.06 -3.19 12.86
N PRO A 23 -4.53 -4.18 12.14
CA PRO A 23 -3.21 -4.07 11.52
C PRO A 23 -3.10 -2.88 10.57
N VAL A 24 -4.16 -2.55 9.85
CA VAL A 24 -4.15 -1.50 8.84
C VAL A 24 -4.12 -0.08 9.40
N PRO A 25 -4.97 0.34 10.39
CA PRO A 25 -4.84 1.67 10.96
C PRO A 25 -3.50 1.91 11.66
N LEU A 26 -2.95 0.91 12.34
CA LEU A 26 -1.69 1.05 13.07
C LEU A 26 -0.48 1.11 12.13
N GLU A 27 -0.44 0.26 11.12
CA GLU A 27 0.62 0.25 10.11
C GLU A 27 0.59 1.53 9.26
N GLU A 28 -0.60 2.03 8.97
CA GLU A 28 -0.75 3.27 8.24
C GLU A 28 -0.33 4.48 9.09
N LEU A 29 -0.66 4.50 10.39
CA LEU A 29 -0.19 5.50 11.34
C LEU A 29 1.33 5.46 11.49
N GLU A 30 1.92 4.26 11.57
CA GLU A 30 3.37 4.09 11.62
C GLU A 30 4.05 4.55 10.33
N ALA A 31 3.46 4.28 9.18
CA ALA A 31 3.99 4.74 7.91
C ALA A 31 4.00 6.27 7.82
N HIS A 32 2.92 6.94 8.27
CA HIS A 32 2.88 8.39 8.35
C HIS A 32 3.90 8.95 9.34
N LEU A 33 4.03 8.31 10.51
CA LEU A 33 5.03 8.70 11.49
C LEU A 33 6.43 8.67 10.89
N ARG A 34 6.78 7.60 10.18
CA ARG A 34 8.08 7.44 9.51
C ARG A 34 8.30 8.47 8.39
N GLU A 35 7.27 8.72 7.58
CA GLU A 35 7.34 9.68 6.49
C GLU A 35 7.53 11.12 7.02
N ASP A 36 6.80 11.50 8.07
CA ASP A 36 6.95 12.80 8.73
C ASP A 36 8.34 12.97 9.35
N ILE A 37 8.88 11.93 9.99
CA ILE A 37 10.25 11.95 10.55
C ILE A 37 11.27 12.12 9.44
N GLU A 38 11.16 11.36 8.36
CA GLU A 38 12.10 11.43 7.23
C GLU A 38 12.05 12.80 6.55
N GLN A 39 10.87 13.38 6.37
CA GLN A 39 10.71 14.71 5.79
C GLN A 39 11.35 15.79 6.65
N GLN A 40 11.15 15.73 7.97
CA GLN A 40 11.73 16.69 8.91
C GLN A 40 13.26 16.53 9.03
N ALA A 41 13.75 15.29 9.01
CA ALA A 41 15.19 15.01 8.99
C ALA A 41 15.87 15.54 7.71
N ARG A 42 15.22 15.43 6.55
CA ARG A 42 15.68 16.03 5.29
C ARG A 42 15.69 17.56 5.34
N ALA A 43 14.83 18.17 6.16
CA ALA A 43 14.82 19.62 6.41
C ALA A 43 15.89 20.06 7.45
N GLY A 44 16.74 19.14 7.91
CA GLY A 44 17.84 19.42 8.85
C GLY A 44 17.44 19.37 10.34
N ILE A 45 16.25 18.86 10.66
CA ILE A 45 15.81 18.68 12.05
C ILE A 45 16.43 17.38 12.59
N GLU A 46 16.95 17.42 13.83
CA GLU A 46 17.48 16.24 14.48
C GLU A 46 16.41 15.13 14.61
N VAL A 47 16.80 13.88 14.36
CA VAL A 47 15.87 12.72 14.28
C VAL A 47 15.06 12.54 15.57
N SER A 48 15.66 12.78 16.75
CA SER A 48 14.95 12.73 18.02
C SER A 48 13.82 13.75 18.10
N ARG A 49 14.08 14.97 17.68
CA ARG A 49 13.10 16.06 17.65
C ARG A 49 12.05 15.87 16.57
N ALA A 50 12.46 15.36 15.41
CA ALA A 50 11.55 14.99 14.33
C ALA A 50 10.56 13.90 14.79
N PHE A 51 11.02 12.88 15.51
CA PHE A 51 10.17 11.86 16.13
C PHE A 51 9.15 12.45 17.10
N GLU A 52 9.57 13.30 18.04
CA GLU A 52 8.66 13.94 18.99
C GLU A 52 7.58 14.80 18.29
N MET A 53 7.98 15.54 17.27
CA MET A 53 7.05 16.37 16.50
C MET A 53 6.07 15.51 15.73
N ALA A 54 6.52 14.44 15.08
CA ALA A 54 5.67 13.52 14.34
C ALA A 54 4.68 12.79 15.27
N VAL A 55 5.12 12.33 16.45
CA VAL A 55 4.23 11.71 17.46
C VAL A 55 3.15 12.70 17.95
N ARG A 56 3.50 13.97 18.18
CA ARG A 56 2.52 15.01 18.53
C ARG A 56 1.51 15.26 17.41
N GLN A 57 1.93 15.18 16.14
CA GLN A 57 1.04 15.34 14.99
C GLN A 57 0.06 14.17 14.84
N VAL A 58 0.52 12.94 15.09
CA VAL A 58 -0.35 11.74 15.09
C VAL A 58 -1.42 11.85 16.17
N GLY A 59 -1.09 12.44 17.32
CA GLY A 59 -2.00 12.69 18.44
C GLY A 59 -1.97 11.60 19.54
N ASN A 60 -2.69 11.88 20.63
CA ASN A 60 -2.74 10.98 21.80
C ASN A 60 -3.51 9.70 21.47
N PRO A 61 -2.98 8.50 21.81
CA PRO A 61 -3.64 7.21 21.56
C PRO A 61 -5.07 7.11 22.08
N VAL A 62 -5.36 7.71 23.24
CA VAL A 62 -6.70 7.70 23.86
C VAL A 62 -7.70 8.56 23.09
N GLU A 63 -7.26 9.69 22.58
CA GLU A 63 -8.10 10.57 21.75
C GLU A 63 -8.35 9.98 20.37
N LEU A 64 -7.31 9.39 19.76
CA LEU A 64 -7.43 8.65 18.52
C LEU A 64 -8.45 7.52 18.65
N ARG A 65 -8.43 6.75 19.74
CA ARG A 65 -9.44 5.70 20.01
C ARG A 65 -10.87 6.27 20.09
N LYS A 66 -11.06 7.36 20.80
CA LYS A 66 -12.37 8.01 20.90
C LYS A 66 -12.90 8.46 19.54
N GLU A 67 -12.03 9.00 18.70
CA GLU A 67 -12.35 9.42 17.34
C GLU A 67 -12.65 8.20 16.44
N PHE A 68 -11.86 7.11 16.53
CA PHE A 68 -12.11 5.87 15.81
C PHE A 68 -13.45 5.21 16.15
N VAL A 69 -13.83 5.23 17.45
CA VAL A 69 -15.11 4.65 17.93
C VAL A 69 -16.31 5.52 17.56
N LYS A 70 -16.17 6.86 17.57
CA LYS A 70 -17.29 7.78 17.30
C LYS A 70 -17.64 7.98 15.83
N THR A 71 -16.68 7.94 14.94
CA THR A 71 -16.85 8.47 13.57
C THR A 71 -16.52 7.50 12.46
N GLY A 72 -16.04 6.30 12.78
CA GLY A 72 -15.50 5.43 11.77
C GLY A 72 -14.37 6.13 10.99
N THR A 73 -13.81 5.44 10.02
CA THR A 73 -12.63 5.88 9.26
C THR A 73 -12.85 7.13 8.39
N GLN A 74 -14.11 7.56 8.17
CA GLN A 74 -14.42 8.71 7.28
C GLN A 74 -13.88 10.04 7.79
N ARG A 75 -13.98 10.33 9.09
CA ARG A 75 -13.48 11.60 9.64
C ARG A 75 -11.97 11.65 9.69
N TRP A 76 -11.32 10.51 9.91
CA TRP A 76 -9.87 10.40 9.81
C TRP A 76 -9.37 10.70 8.38
N LEU A 77 -10.06 10.17 7.35
CA LEU A 77 -9.81 10.50 5.96
C LEU A 77 -10.05 11.98 5.64
N MET A 78 -11.05 12.60 6.28
CA MET A 78 -11.36 14.02 6.12
C MET A 78 -10.32 14.91 6.81
N LEU A 79 -9.88 14.53 8.02
CA LEU A 79 -8.78 15.21 8.75
C LEU A 79 -7.44 15.08 8.00
N ARG A 80 -7.18 13.94 7.34
CA ARG A 80 -6.02 13.73 6.48
C ARG A 80 -6.06 14.65 5.26
N LYS A 81 -7.21 14.80 4.59
CA LYS A 81 -7.38 15.75 3.49
C LYS A 81 -7.13 17.20 3.94
N LEU A 82 -7.62 17.56 5.12
CA LEU A 82 -7.45 18.91 5.68
C LEU A 82 -5.98 19.16 6.08
N LYS A 83 -5.31 18.18 6.70
CA LYS A 83 -3.88 18.27 7.06
C LYS A 83 -2.97 18.30 5.81
N GLY A 84 -3.23 17.46 4.81
CA GLY A 84 -2.50 17.49 3.54
C GLY A 84 -2.63 18.82 2.80
N PHE A 85 -3.81 19.45 2.87
CA PHE A 85 -4.04 20.78 2.33
C PHE A 85 -3.33 21.90 3.12
N LEU A 86 -3.31 21.80 4.47
CA LEU A 86 -2.70 22.82 5.35
C LEU A 86 -1.17 22.73 5.44
N LEU A 87 -0.58 21.54 5.24
CA LEU A 87 0.85 21.31 5.38
C LEU A 87 1.59 21.22 4.03
N GLY A 88 0.89 21.43 2.91
CA GLY A 88 1.50 21.37 1.57
C GLY A 88 2.00 19.95 1.18
N ALA A 89 1.68 18.94 1.98
CA ALA A 89 1.88 17.55 1.59
C ALA A 89 0.80 17.21 0.56
N GLY A 90 1.06 17.52 -0.70
CA GLY A 90 0.17 17.26 -1.82
C GLY A 90 -0.25 15.80 -1.81
N GLU A 91 -1.54 15.53 -1.97
CA GLU A 91 -2.00 14.17 -2.26
C GLU A 91 -1.14 13.63 -3.39
N ILE A 92 -0.49 12.49 -3.14
CA ILE A 92 0.27 11.80 -4.18
C ILE A 92 -0.74 11.48 -5.30
N PRO A 93 -0.70 12.18 -6.46
CA PRO A 93 -1.69 11.98 -7.50
C PRO A 93 -1.56 10.57 -8.06
N LEU A 94 -2.69 9.87 -8.18
CA LEU A 94 -2.72 8.62 -8.93
C LEU A 94 -2.37 8.92 -10.40
N PRO A 95 -1.59 8.03 -11.06
CA PRO A 95 -1.41 8.11 -12.49
C PRO A 95 -2.77 8.12 -13.19
N ALA A 96 -2.91 8.91 -14.26
CA ALA A 96 -4.16 8.99 -15.00
C ALA A 96 -4.58 7.60 -15.53
N LEU A 97 -5.86 7.24 -15.39
CA LEU A 97 -6.38 5.91 -15.77
C LEU A 97 -6.14 5.54 -17.23
N ASN A 98 -6.08 6.53 -18.13
CA ASN A 98 -5.75 6.34 -19.56
C ASN A 98 -4.32 5.86 -19.79
N ASN A 99 -3.43 5.99 -18.80
CA ASN A 99 -2.08 5.48 -18.85
C ASN A 99 -1.96 4.00 -18.51
N PHE A 100 -3.07 3.34 -18.14
CA PHE A 100 -3.09 1.92 -17.78
C PHE A 100 -3.65 1.07 -18.93
N GLU A 101 -3.01 -0.04 -19.23
CA GLU A 101 -3.56 -1.06 -20.13
C GLU A 101 -4.80 -1.75 -19.52
N PRO A 102 -5.63 -2.41 -20.34
CA PRO A 102 -6.90 -2.98 -19.86
C PRO A 102 -6.79 -3.86 -18.61
N ALA A 103 -5.83 -4.78 -18.55
CA ALA A 103 -5.64 -5.66 -17.39
C ALA A 103 -5.22 -4.88 -16.13
N ALA A 104 -4.33 -3.88 -16.27
CA ALA A 104 -3.94 -3.02 -15.16
C ALA A 104 -5.10 -2.13 -14.70
N ARG A 105 -5.91 -1.62 -15.62
CA ARG A 105 -7.13 -0.86 -15.31
C ARG A 105 -8.15 -1.73 -14.58
N ARG A 106 -8.32 -2.97 -15.04
CA ARG A 106 -9.19 -3.95 -14.38
C ARG A 106 -8.76 -4.24 -12.95
N THR A 107 -7.46 -4.24 -12.67
CA THR A 107 -6.94 -4.32 -11.29
C THR A 107 -7.48 -3.22 -10.39
N LEU A 108 -7.49 -1.96 -10.88
CA LEU A 108 -7.96 -0.80 -10.12
C LEU A 108 -9.47 -0.84 -9.89
N GLU A 109 -10.23 -1.43 -10.80
CA GLU A 109 -11.68 -1.64 -10.66
C GLU A 109 -12.00 -2.75 -9.66
N LEU A 110 -11.22 -3.84 -9.64
CA LEU A 110 -11.43 -4.99 -8.79
C LEU A 110 -10.94 -4.77 -7.34
N ALA A 111 -9.92 -3.95 -7.13
CA ALA A 111 -9.35 -3.72 -5.80
C ALA A 111 -10.38 -3.16 -4.78
N PRO A 112 -11.28 -2.22 -5.13
CA PRO A 112 -12.39 -1.83 -4.25
C PRO A 112 -13.39 -2.95 -3.93
N GLU A 113 -13.60 -3.89 -4.85
CA GLU A 113 -14.45 -5.08 -4.60
C GLU A 113 -13.78 -5.99 -3.56
N GLU A 114 -12.48 -6.25 -3.72
CA GLU A 114 -11.72 -7.02 -2.73
C GLU A 114 -11.71 -6.34 -1.36
N ALA A 115 -11.60 -5.01 -1.30
CA ALA A 115 -11.72 -4.29 -0.03
C ALA A 115 -13.08 -4.49 0.64
N ARG A 116 -14.17 -4.48 -0.13
CA ARG A 116 -15.52 -4.76 0.39
C ARG A 116 -15.67 -6.20 0.89
N HIS A 117 -15.05 -7.19 0.23
CA HIS A 117 -15.07 -8.59 0.69
C HIS A 117 -14.41 -8.74 2.07
N PHE A 118 -13.42 -7.91 2.39
CA PHE A 118 -12.81 -7.84 3.72
C PHE A 118 -13.52 -6.87 4.68
N ASN A 119 -14.66 -6.29 4.29
CA ASN A 119 -15.33 -5.21 5.04
C ASN A 119 -14.42 -4.01 5.33
N HIS A 120 -13.47 -3.72 4.45
CA HIS A 120 -12.58 -2.57 4.55
C HIS A 120 -13.16 -1.37 3.82
N ASN A 121 -13.00 -0.19 4.40
CA ASN A 121 -13.43 1.08 3.82
C ASN A 121 -12.30 1.86 3.12
N PHE A 122 -11.21 1.16 2.79
CA PHE A 122 -10.05 1.66 2.06
C PHE A 122 -9.52 0.56 1.12
N VAL A 123 -8.79 0.97 0.09
CA VAL A 123 -8.04 0.07 -0.80
C VAL A 123 -6.58 0.07 -0.37
N GLY A 124 -6.14 -1.00 0.29
CA GLY A 124 -4.74 -1.25 0.64
C GLY A 124 -3.97 -1.94 -0.49
N THR A 125 -2.68 -2.19 -0.26
CA THR A 125 -1.81 -2.91 -1.21
C THR A 125 -2.26 -4.36 -1.41
N GLU A 126 -2.79 -5.01 -0.38
CA GLU A 126 -3.38 -6.36 -0.44
C GLU A 126 -4.56 -6.44 -1.40
N HIS A 127 -5.44 -5.44 -1.37
CA HIS A 127 -6.58 -5.38 -2.27
C HIS A 127 -6.16 -5.15 -3.72
N LEU A 128 -5.12 -4.33 -3.93
CA LEU A 128 -4.49 -4.19 -5.25
C LEU A 128 -3.90 -5.51 -5.73
N LEU A 129 -3.22 -6.26 -4.84
CA LEU A 129 -2.65 -7.57 -5.19
C LEU A 129 -3.76 -8.57 -5.55
N LEU A 130 -4.84 -8.64 -4.76
CA LEU A 130 -5.99 -9.50 -5.06
C LEU A 130 -6.70 -9.10 -6.35
N GLY A 131 -6.91 -7.80 -6.58
CA GLY A 131 -7.46 -7.29 -7.83
C GLY A 131 -6.58 -7.65 -9.03
N LEU A 132 -5.25 -7.59 -8.84
CA LEU A 132 -4.28 -7.97 -9.85
C LEU A 132 -4.36 -9.46 -10.20
N MET A 133 -4.54 -10.33 -9.20
CA MET A 133 -4.73 -11.78 -9.39
C MET A 133 -6.01 -12.12 -10.18
N ARG A 134 -7.02 -11.23 -10.13
CA ARG A 134 -8.30 -11.37 -10.85
C ARG A 134 -8.32 -10.66 -12.20
N SER A 135 -7.28 -9.94 -12.58
CA SER A 135 -7.27 -9.06 -13.77
C SER A 135 -7.11 -9.77 -15.11
N ASP A 136 -7.07 -11.11 -15.12
CA ASP A 136 -6.94 -11.98 -16.30
C ASP A 136 -5.69 -11.73 -17.17
N SER A 137 -4.62 -11.13 -16.59
CA SER A 137 -3.34 -11.02 -17.28
C SER A 137 -2.65 -12.37 -17.38
N LYS A 138 -2.68 -12.96 -18.58
CA LYS A 138 -2.05 -14.28 -18.86
C LYS A 138 -0.55 -14.24 -18.65
N SER A 139 0.12 -13.15 -19.06
CA SER A 139 1.57 -12.99 -18.90
C SER A 139 1.96 -12.88 -17.44
N LEU A 140 1.24 -12.07 -16.66
CA LEU A 140 1.48 -11.96 -15.22
C LEU A 140 1.20 -13.28 -14.49
N SER A 141 0.10 -13.96 -14.81
CA SER A 141 -0.23 -15.26 -14.20
C SER A 141 0.86 -16.31 -14.41
N LYS A 142 1.53 -16.27 -15.57
CA LYS A 142 2.67 -17.13 -15.86
C LYS A 142 3.90 -16.73 -15.02
N VAL A 143 4.22 -15.46 -14.95
CA VAL A 143 5.29 -14.91 -14.10
C VAL A 143 5.08 -15.32 -12.64
N LEU A 144 3.90 -15.10 -12.10
CA LEU A 144 3.57 -15.42 -10.71
C LEU A 144 3.71 -16.89 -10.39
N ARG A 145 3.27 -17.78 -11.28
CA ARG A 145 3.51 -19.24 -11.12
C ARG A 145 4.99 -19.60 -11.09
N THR A 146 5.77 -18.99 -11.98
CA THR A 146 7.23 -19.19 -12.00
C THR A 146 7.90 -18.73 -10.71
N LEU A 147 7.36 -17.69 -10.08
CA LEU A 147 7.85 -17.14 -8.81
C LEU A 147 7.28 -17.86 -7.56
N GLY A 148 6.42 -18.86 -7.73
CA GLY A 148 5.77 -19.56 -6.61
C GLY A 148 4.71 -18.76 -5.89
N ALA A 149 4.22 -17.67 -6.49
CA ALA A 149 3.18 -16.79 -5.94
C ALA A 149 1.88 -16.90 -6.75
N ASP A 150 1.34 -18.10 -6.86
CA ASP A 150 0.08 -18.31 -7.53
C ASP A 150 -1.11 -17.71 -6.74
N ASN A 151 -2.30 -17.73 -7.36
CA ASN A 151 -3.48 -17.09 -6.79
C ASN A 151 -3.88 -17.71 -5.44
N GLU A 152 -3.74 -19.02 -5.29
CA GLU A 152 -4.13 -19.73 -4.06
C GLU A 152 -3.18 -19.41 -2.92
N ALA A 153 -1.87 -19.49 -3.16
CA ALA A 153 -0.84 -19.14 -2.18
C ALA A 153 -0.96 -17.68 -1.69
N VAL A 154 -1.18 -16.74 -2.62
CA VAL A 154 -1.36 -15.33 -2.29
C VAL A 154 -2.62 -15.10 -1.45
N ARG A 155 -3.77 -15.69 -1.84
CA ARG A 155 -5.03 -15.56 -1.07
C ARG A 155 -4.92 -16.13 0.33
N LEU A 156 -4.31 -17.30 0.45
CA LEU A 156 -4.10 -17.97 1.74
C LEU A 156 -3.25 -17.09 2.65
N GLU A 157 -2.16 -16.54 2.14
CA GLU A 157 -1.23 -15.74 2.95
C GLU A 157 -1.84 -14.38 3.32
N ILE A 158 -2.59 -13.73 2.42
CA ILE A 158 -3.35 -12.52 2.76
C ILE A 158 -4.36 -12.83 3.86
N GLY A 159 -5.12 -13.95 3.77
CA GLY A 159 -6.10 -14.35 4.78
C GLY A 159 -5.49 -14.62 6.17
N ARG A 160 -4.19 -14.96 6.24
CA ARG A 160 -3.46 -15.10 7.52
C ARG A 160 -3.06 -13.75 8.12
N MET A 161 -2.77 -12.76 7.28
CA MET A 161 -2.25 -11.45 7.69
C MET A 161 -3.33 -10.40 7.90
N VAL A 162 -4.46 -10.54 7.18
CA VAL A 162 -5.52 -9.52 7.11
C VAL A 162 -6.78 -10.04 7.80
N THR A 163 -7.24 -9.31 8.81
CA THR A 163 -8.53 -9.57 9.46
C THR A 163 -9.62 -8.75 8.80
N ALA A 164 -10.80 -9.35 8.66
CA ALA A 164 -11.97 -8.64 8.16
C ALA A 164 -12.33 -7.44 9.06
N GLY A 165 -12.69 -6.33 8.47
CA GLY A 165 -13.16 -5.14 9.19
C GLY A 165 -14.51 -5.38 9.87
N ALA A 166 -14.77 -4.63 10.95
CA ALA A 166 -15.99 -4.76 11.74
C ALA A 166 -17.21 -4.05 11.13
N VAL A 167 -17.04 -3.23 10.10
CA VAL A 167 -18.09 -2.32 9.60
C VAL A 167 -18.51 -2.69 8.18
N ALA A 168 -19.75 -3.14 8.04
CA ALA A 168 -20.42 -3.17 6.73
C ALA A 168 -20.76 -1.73 6.29
N GLY A 169 -20.32 -1.33 5.11
CA GLY A 169 -20.62 0.00 4.54
C GLY A 169 -19.38 0.81 4.15
N ALA A 170 -18.59 0.30 3.24
CA ALA A 170 -17.49 1.08 2.65
C ALA A 170 -18.03 2.31 1.90
N PRO A 171 -17.36 3.48 1.99
CA PRO A 171 -17.72 4.66 1.22
C PRO A 171 -17.62 4.36 -0.28
N THR A 172 -18.43 5.05 -1.08
CA THR A 172 -18.32 4.99 -2.54
C THR A 172 -17.93 6.37 -3.06
N PRO A 173 -16.78 6.53 -3.70
CA PRO A 173 -15.74 5.52 -3.98
C PRO A 173 -14.88 5.16 -2.75
N VAL A 174 -14.38 3.92 -2.72
CA VAL A 174 -13.46 3.45 -1.67
C VAL A 174 -12.07 4.09 -1.89
N PRO A 175 -11.51 4.83 -0.91
CA PRO A 175 -10.24 5.53 -1.10
C PRO A 175 -9.04 4.58 -1.08
N PHE A 176 -8.01 4.91 -1.86
CA PHE A 176 -6.73 4.22 -1.83
C PHE A 176 -5.86 4.71 -0.68
N THR A 177 -5.21 3.79 0.03
CA THR A 177 -4.22 4.13 1.05
C THR A 177 -2.99 4.83 0.43
N PRO A 178 -2.20 5.59 1.20
CA PRO A 178 -0.95 6.18 0.72
C PRO A 178 0.01 5.14 0.12
N ARG A 179 0.14 3.98 0.77
CA ARG A 179 0.99 2.88 0.25
C ARG A 179 0.47 2.32 -1.07
N ALA A 180 -0.84 2.12 -1.20
CA ALA A 180 -1.44 1.69 -2.46
C ALA A 180 -1.20 2.72 -3.58
N ARG A 181 -1.34 4.02 -3.29
CA ARG A 181 -1.01 5.09 -4.24
C ARG A 181 0.47 5.10 -4.61
N ARG A 182 1.37 4.94 -3.61
CA ARG A 182 2.82 4.85 -3.85
C ARG A 182 3.17 3.66 -4.73
N ALA A 183 2.57 2.48 -4.51
CA ALA A 183 2.77 1.31 -5.35
C ALA A 183 2.38 1.59 -6.81
N LEU A 184 1.25 2.27 -7.05
CA LEU A 184 0.82 2.65 -8.41
C LEU A 184 1.75 3.68 -9.07
N GLN A 185 2.32 4.62 -8.30
CA GLN A 185 3.35 5.52 -8.82
C GLN A 185 4.64 4.80 -9.17
N LEU A 186 5.06 3.85 -8.32
CA LEU A 186 6.21 3.00 -8.60
C LEU A 186 5.96 2.15 -9.85
N ALA A 187 4.73 1.65 -10.05
CA ALA A 187 4.33 0.96 -11.27
C ALA A 187 4.52 1.83 -12.53
N ALA A 188 4.13 3.09 -12.47
CA ALA A 188 4.34 4.03 -13.57
C ALA A 188 5.83 4.28 -13.85
N ARG A 189 6.65 4.35 -12.80
CA ARG A 189 8.11 4.47 -12.93
C ARG A 189 8.74 3.21 -13.53
N GLU A 190 8.25 2.01 -13.17
CA GLU A 190 8.68 0.75 -13.77
C GLU A 190 8.36 0.70 -15.26
N ALA A 191 7.14 1.09 -15.67
CA ALA A 191 6.75 1.20 -17.07
C ALA A 191 7.70 2.14 -17.85
N SER A 192 7.94 3.34 -17.32
CA SER A 192 8.86 4.30 -17.92
C SER A 192 10.29 3.76 -18.02
N SER A 193 10.79 3.06 -17.00
CA SER A 193 12.14 2.47 -16.99
C SER A 193 12.32 1.32 -17.99
N MET A 194 11.22 0.72 -18.43
CA MET A 194 11.16 -0.35 -19.44
C MET A 194 10.79 0.17 -20.83
N ASN A 195 10.74 1.51 -21.03
CA ASN A 195 10.29 2.17 -22.27
C ASN A 195 8.90 1.73 -22.70
N GLU A 196 8.02 1.43 -21.75
CA GLU A 196 6.63 1.11 -22.00
C GLU A 196 5.76 2.38 -21.90
N ARG A 197 4.91 2.59 -22.91
CA ARG A 197 4.05 3.76 -22.99
C ARG A 197 2.91 3.74 -21.97
N HIS A 198 2.44 2.53 -21.62
CA HIS A 198 1.33 2.32 -20.73
C HIS A 198 1.72 1.41 -19.55
N VAL A 199 1.06 1.60 -18.43
CA VAL A 199 1.24 0.76 -17.24
C VAL A 199 0.50 -0.56 -17.45
N LYS A 200 1.23 -1.67 -17.51
CA LYS A 200 0.72 -3.04 -17.60
C LYS A 200 0.51 -3.63 -16.19
N ALA A 201 -0.20 -4.74 -16.11
CA ALA A 201 -0.39 -5.49 -14.87
C ALA A 201 0.95 -5.89 -14.22
N GLU A 202 1.94 -6.24 -15.02
CA GLU A 202 3.31 -6.56 -14.60
C GLU A 202 3.99 -5.38 -13.90
N HIS A 203 3.77 -4.16 -14.37
CA HIS A 203 4.31 -2.96 -13.73
C HIS A 203 3.62 -2.69 -12.39
N VAL A 204 2.29 -2.93 -12.28
CA VAL A 204 1.57 -2.83 -11.02
C VAL A 204 2.13 -3.82 -10.00
N PHE A 205 2.39 -5.06 -10.43
CA PHE A 205 3.03 -6.07 -9.59
C PHE A 205 4.41 -5.63 -9.09
N LEU A 206 5.27 -5.13 -9.98
CA LEU A 206 6.59 -4.59 -9.59
C LEU A 206 6.47 -3.41 -8.63
N GLY A 207 5.48 -2.54 -8.85
CA GLY A 207 5.20 -1.42 -7.96
C GLY A 207 4.84 -1.87 -6.54
N LEU A 208 4.05 -2.94 -6.41
CA LEU A 208 3.71 -3.55 -5.12
C LEU A 208 4.92 -4.16 -4.42
N VAL A 209 5.75 -4.92 -5.15
CA VAL A 209 6.99 -5.50 -4.61
C VAL A 209 7.96 -4.41 -4.16
N ARG A 210 8.12 -3.36 -4.98
CA ARG A 210 9.06 -2.25 -4.73
C ARG A 210 8.63 -1.31 -3.61
N GLU A 211 7.33 -1.16 -3.38
CA GLU A 211 6.80 -0.36 -2.27
C GLU A 211 7.32 -0.91 -0.94
N GLY A 212 7.40 -2.20 -0.79
CA GLY A 212 8.18 -2.92 0.22
C GLY A 212 7.60 -2.97 1.62
N GLY A 213 6.75 -2.04 2.01
CA GLY A 213 6.23 -1.90 3.37
C GLY A 213 4.74 -2.25 3.55
N GLY A 214 4.00 -2.44 2.47
CA GLY A 214 2.59 -2.82 2.52
C GLY A 214 2.38 -4.33 2.67
N VAL A 215 1.13 -4.72 2.99
CA VAL A 215 0.74 -6.13 3.15
C VAL A 215 1.07 -6.95 1.90
N ALA A 216 0.82 -6.43 0.70
CA ALA A 216 1.18 -7.11 -0.53
C ALA A 216 2.67 -7.47 -0.60
N ALA A 217 3.55 -6.53 -0.26
CA ALA A 217 4.99 -6.76 -0.26
C ALA A 217 5.42 -7.78 0.82
N MET A 218 4.75 -7.76 1.99
CA MET A 218 4.99 -8.74 3.06
C MET A 218 4.59 -10.13 2.60
N VAL A 219 3.40 -10.31 2.05
CA VAL A 219 2.89 -11.57 1.49
C VAL A 219 3.83 -12.11 0.42
N LEU A 220 4.17 -11.28 -0.57
CA LEU A 220 5.07 -11.67 -1.65
C LEU A 220 6.45 -12.08 -1.14
N ARG A 221 6.97 -11.40 -0.12
CA ARG A 221 8.24 -11.75 0.52
C ARG A 221 8.17 -13.08 1.26
N THR A 222 7.08 -13.35 1.98
CA THR A 222 6.83 -14.65 2.64
C THR A 222 6.79 -15.77 1.62
N LEU A 223 6.26 -15.52 0.42
CA LEU A 223 6.26 -16.47 -0.72
C LEU A 223 7.60 -16.50 -1.49
N GLY A 224 8.64 -15.81 -0.99
CA GLY A 224 9.98 -15.84 -1.60
C GLY A 224 10.16 -14.91 -2.80
N VAL A 225 9.19 -14.08 -3.13
CA VAL A 225 9.27 -13.13 -4.26
C VAL A 225 10.17 -11.95 -3.90
N ARG A 226 11.23 -11.75 -4.67
CA ARG A 226 12.17 -10.62 -4.57
C ARG A 226 12.03 -9.73 -5.80
N LEU A 227 12.32 -8.43 -5.64
CA LEU A 227 12.19 -7.45 -6.71
C LEU A 227 13.05 -7.81 -7.94
N GLU A 228 14.28 -8.26 -7.71
CA GLU A 228 15.23 -8.59 -8.76
C GLU A 228 14.73 -9.78 -9.60
N SER A 229 14.28 -10.86 -8.93
CA SER A 229 13.73 -12.05 -9.60
C SER A 229 12.42 -11.76 -10.32
N ALA A 230 11.54 -10.98 -9.70
CA ALA A 230 10.28 -10.54 -10.30
C ALA A 230 10.53 -9.73 -11.58
N ARG A 231 11.46 -8.76 -11.50
CA ARG A 231 11.82 -7.91 -12.65
C ARG A 231 12.44 -8.73 -13.78
N ALA A 232 13.36 -9.65 -13.46
CA ALA A 232 14.00 -10.49 -14.46
C ALA A 232 12.98 -11.36 -15.22
N GLU A 233 12.04 -12.00 -14.50
CA GLU A 233 11.04 -12.87 -15.12
C GLU A 233 10.03 -12.06 -15.95
N ILE A 234 9.63 -10.86 -15.49
CA ILE A 234 8.77 -9.95 -16.25
C ILE A 234 9.47 -9.51 -17.55
N LEU A 235 10.71 -9.08 -17.50
CA LEU A 235 11.47 -8.68 -18.68
C LEU A 235 11.56 -9.83 -19.71
N LYS A 236 11.82 -11.04 -19.25
CA LYS A 236 11.86 -12.25 -20.07
C LYS A 236 10.49 -12.54 -20.72
N GLU A 237 9.39 -12.37 -20.00
CA GLU A 237 8.06 -12.60 -20.56
C GLU A 237 7.65 -11.50 -21.55
N LEU A 238 7.93 -10.21 -21.24
CA LEU A 238 7.65 -9.10 -22.14
C LEU A 238 8.48 -9.18 -23.44
N SER A 239 9.73 -9.62 -23.38
CA SER A 239 10.58 -9.80 -24.58
C SER A 239 10.07 -10.92 -25.48
N ARG A 240 9.52 -12.00 -24.93
CA ARG A 240 8.88 -13.07 -25.71
C ARG A 240 7.68 -12.58 -26.53
N HIS A 241 6.89 -11.67 -25.96
CA HIS A 241 5.73 -11.09 -26.65
C HIS A 241 6.13 -10.10 -27.76
N ARG A 242 7.27 -9.40 -27.62
CA ARG A 242 7.79 -8.50 -28.64
C ARG A 242 8.40 -9.23 -29.84
N GLY A 243 8.94 -10.45 -29.63
CA GLY A 243 9.55 -11.27 -30.69
C GLY A 243 8.55 -12.16 -31.46
N ALA A 244 7.27 -12.15 -31.07
CA ALA A 244 6.21 -12.93 -31.69
C ALA A 244 5.31 -12.11 -32.64
N VAL A 245 5.65 -10.85 -32.89
CA VAL A 245 5.02 -9.93 -33.86
C VAL A 245 6.05 -9.69 -34.98
#